data_4dffa873242088ac3e3b917a7b74d095
#
_entry.id   4dffa873242088ac3e3b917a7b74d095
#
_cell.length_a   1.000
_cell.length_b   1.000
_cell.length_c   1.000
_cell.angle_alpha   90.00
_cell.angle_beta   90.00
_cell.angle_gamma   90.00
#
_symmetry.space_group_name_H-M   'P 1'
#
loop_
_entity.id
_entity.type
_entity.pdbx_description
1 polymer ?
#
loop_
_entity_poly.entity_id
_entity_poly.type
_entity_poly.pdbx_seq_one_letter_code
_entity_poly.pdbx_strand_id
1 'polypeptide(L)'
;VSLKIVAFYGNYTIITDKLSILLNSFLDSTSAGVGNLIAEGQKVKVQKVFWELLSIRFLMAGLFCFCVYKLLPSFVSLWLGNEYLLPSIVLVLVLINLFFSIMRGTVDQFLFGYGLFYDVWAPIAESVIFIIVALIGGSLWGLQGVLLGGVVSKLLIVFIWKAYFLY
;
A
#
# COMPACT_ATOMS: atom_id res chain seq x y z
N VAL A 1 19.48 -13.45 2.93
CA VAL A 1 18.59 -13.00 4.04
C VAL A 1 18.55 -14.08 5.10
N SER A 2 18.75 -13.73 6.39
CA SER A 2 18.66 -14.70 7.49
C SER A 2 17.19 -15.11 7.73
N LEU A 3 16.92 -16.41 7.89
CA LEU A 3 15.59 -16.93 8.24
C LEU A 3 15.02 -16.29 9.51
N LYS A 4 15.90 -15.96 10.48
CA LYS A 4 15.51 -15.26 11.71
C LYS A 4 14.88 -13.89 11.42
N ILE A 5 15.48 -13.08 10.54
CA ILE A 5 14.96 -11.76 10.18
C ILE A 5 13.63 -11.88 9.41
N VAL A 6 13.49 -12.90 8.57
CA VAL A 6 12.22 -13.16 7.85
C VAL A 6 11.11 -13.51 8.82
N ALA A 7 11.38 -14.33 9.83
CA ALA A 7 10.40 -14.66 10.87
C ALA A 7 9.98 -13.42 11.67
N PHE A 8 10.92 -12.55 12.03
CA PHE A 8 10.60 -11.29 12.71
C PHE A 8 9.75 -10.37 11.84
N TYR A 9 10.12 -10.23 10.58
CA TYR A 9 9.33 -9.48 9.59
C TYR A 9 7.90 -10.02 9.48
N GLY A 10 7.70 -11.34 9.51
CA GLY A 10 6.38 -11.96 9.49
C GLY A 10 5.46 -11.49 10.63
N ASN A 11 5.99 -11.30 11.84
CA ASN A 11 5.20 -10.78 12.95
C ASN A 11 4.71 -9.34 12.70
N TYR A 12 5.58 -8.49 12.13
CA TYR A 12 5.21 -7.11 11.79
C TYR A 12 4.17 -7.07 10.67
N THR A 13 4.32 -7.89 9.64
CA THR A 13 3.37 -7.93 8.52
C THR A 13 2.00 -8.42 8.93
N ILE A 14 1.90 -9.44 9.77
CA ILE A 14 0.61 -9.91 10.31
C ILE A 14 -0.15 -8.75 10.98
N ILE A 15 0.53 -7.96 11.81
CA ILE A 15 -0.10 -6.85 12.52
C ILE A 15 -0.49 -5.75 11.52
N THR A 16 0.44 -5.31 10.67
CA THR A 16 0.19 -4.23 9.71
C THR A 16 -0.89 -4.59 8.70
N ASP A 17 -0.94 -5.84 8.25
CA ASP A 17 -1.95 -6.31 7.29
C ASP A 17 -3.35 -6.32 7.92
N LYS A 18 -3.49 -6.82 9.15
CA LYS A 18 -4.80 -6.81 9.83
C LYS A 18 -5.30 -5.40 10.11
N LEU A 19 -4.42 -4.52 10.55
CA LEU A 19 -4.76 -3.11 10.74
C LEU A 19 -5.08 -2.41 9.41
N SER A 20 -4.37 -2.74 8.33
CA SER A 20 -4.63 -2.23 6.99
C SER A 20 -6.00 -2.68 6.46
N ILE A 21 -6.37 -3.94 6.66
CA ILE A 21 -7.69 -4.45 6.28
C ILE A 21 -8.81 -3.65 6.97
N LEU A 22 -8.69 -3.38 8.26
CA LEU A 22 -9.67 -2.58 9.00
C LEU A 22 -9.79 -1.16 8.42
N LEU A 23 -8.66 -0.50 8.19
CA LEU A 23 -8.65 0.85 7.64
C LEU A 23 -9.23 0.89 6.22
N ASN A 24 -8.83 -0.04 5.36
CA ASN A 24 -9.35 -0.13 4.00
C ASN A 24 -10.85 -0.43 3.98
N SER A 25 -11.35 -1.33 4.82
CA SER A 25 -12.78 -1.62 4.92
C SER A 25 -13.60 -0.37 5.24
N PHE A 26 -13.08 0.51 6.09
CA PHE A 26 -13.70 1.80 6.37
C PHE A 26 -13.65 2.74 5.16
N LEU A 27 -12.48 2.90 4.53
CA LEU A 27 -12.30 3.80 3.39
C LEU A 27 -13.02 3.32 2.13
N ASP A 28 -13.14 2.00 1.94
CA ASP A 28 -13.79 1.39 0.78
C ASP A 28 -15.32 1.39 0.87
N SER A 29 -15.88 1.76 2.02
CA SER A 29 -17.33 1.91 2.20
C SER A 29 -17.95 2.94 1.23
N THR A 30 -17.15 3.85 0.68
CA THR A 30 -17.57 4.87 -0.31
C THR A 30 -17.68 4.32 -1.73
N SER A 31 -17.28 3.08 -2.01
CA SER A 31 -17.18 2.52 -3.38
C SER A 31 -18.52 2.51 -4.12
N ALA A 32 -19.62 2.19 -3.43
CA ALA A 32 -20.97 2.24 -4.03
C ALA A 32 -21.37 3.66 -4.46
N GLY A 33 -21.03 4.66 -3.64
CA GLY A 33 -21.25 6.07 -3.96
C GLY A 33 -20.45 6.54 -5.17
N VAL A 34 -19.19 6.07 -5.30
CA VAL A 34 -18.34 6.35 -6.46
C VAL A 34 -18.97 5.75 -7.74
N GLY A 35 -19.42 4.50 -7.69
CA GLY A 35 -20.10 3.87 -8.82
C GLY A 35 -21.34 4.64 -9.29
N ASN A 36 -22.23 5.05 -8.36
CA ASN A 36 -23.40 5.85 -8.67
C ASN A 36 -23.01 7.22 -9.27
N LEU A 37 -22.02 7.89 -8.71
CA LEU A 37 -21.54 9.17 -9.20
C LEU A 37 -21.02 9.08 -10.65
N ILE A 38 -20.32 8.02 -10.99
CA ILE A 38 -19.81 7.76 -12.34
C ILE A 38 -20.99 7.52 -13.30
N ALA A 39 -22.01 6.76 -12.88
CA ALA A 39 -23.21 6.49 -13.66
C ALA A 39 -24.01 7.77 -13.98
N GLU A 40 -23.98 8.79 -13.11
CA GLU A 40 -24.58 10.11 -13.37
C GLU A 40 -23.90 10.88 -14.53
N GLY A 41 -22.68 10.51 -14.94
CA GLY A 41 -21.99 11.08 -16.09
C GLY A 41 -21.41 12.49 -15.90
N GLN A 42 -21.43 13.04 -14.68
CA GLN A 42 -20.95 14.39 -14.36
C GLN A 42 -19.43 14.42 -14.16
N LYS A 43 -18.65 14.44 -15.26
CA LYS A 43 -17.18 14.33 -15.23
C LYS A 43 -16.50 15.28 -14.24
N VAL A 44 -16.91 16.56 -14.17
CA VAL A 44 -16.31 17.55 -13.27
C VAL A 44 -16.51 17.16 -11.81
N LYS A 45 -17.70 16.66 -11.46
CA LYS A 45 -18.02 16.22 -10.10
C LYS A 45 -17.25 14.95 -9.74
N VAL A 46 -17.13 14.01 -10.68
CA VAL A 46 -16.34 12.78 -10.52
C VAL A 46 -14.89 13.11 -10.22
N GLN A 47 -14.28 14.03 -11.00
CA GLN A 47 -12.90 14.45 -10.79
C GLN A 47 -12.70 15.15 -9.45
N LYS A 48 -13.64 16.00 -9.04
CA LYS A 48 -13.60 16.66 -7.72
C LYS A 48 -13.63 15.63 -6.59
N VAL A 49 -14.57 14.68 -6.62
CA VAL A 49 -14.71 13.63 -5.60
C VAL A 49 -13.49 12.70 -5.58
N PHE A 50 -12.88 12.42 -6.75
CA PHE A 50 -11.63 11.66 -6.80
C PHE A 50 -10.52 12.32 -5.96
N TRP A 51 -10.28 13.63 -6.15
CA TRP A 51 -9.26 14.35 -5.40
C TRP A 51 -9.60 14.50 -3.91
N GLU A 52 -10.88 14.65 -3.57
CA GLU A 52 -11.33 14.69 -2.17
C GLU A 52 -11.07 13.34 -1.46
N LEU A 53 -11.47 12.23 -2.07
CA LEU A 53 -11.24 10.90 -1.51
C LEU A 53 -9.75 10.55 -1.45
N LEU A 54 -8.98 10.93 -2.46
CA LEU A 54 -7.53 10.73 -2.47
C LEU A 54 -6.86 11.51 -1.33
N SER A 55 -7.28 12.75 -1.10
CA SER A 55 -6.75 13.60 -0.02
C SER A 55 -7.10 13.05 1.37
N ILE A 56 -8.34 12.59 1.57
CA ILE A 56 -8.77 11.95 2.82
C ILE A 56 -7.94 10.68 3.06
N ARG A 57 -7.79 9.84 2.03
CA ARG A 57 -7.03 8.61 2.12
C ARG A 57 -5.55 8.86 2.39
N PHE A 58 -4.97 9.90 1.79
CA PHE A 58 -3.59 10.34 2.05
C PHE A 58 -3.40 10.72 3.53
N LEU A 59 -4.29 11.55 4.06
CA LEU A 59 -4.24 11.99 5.45
C LEU A 59 -4.40 10.83 6.42
N MET A 60 -5.38 9.96 6.17
CA MET A 60 -5.62 8.77 7.00
C MET A 60 -4.46 7.79 6.95
N ALA A 61 -3.91 7.52 5.76
CA ALA A 61 -2.75 6.64 5.59
C ALA A 61 -1.51 7.20 6.29
N GLY A 62 -1.26 8.51 6.17
CA GLY A 62 -0.14 9.18 6.83
C GLY A 62 -0.24 9.13 8.35
N LEU A 63 -1.40 9.50 8.90
CA LEU A 63 -1.65 9.42 10.34
C LEU A 63 -1.53 7.98 10.85
N PHE A 64 -2.10 7.03 10.13
CA PHE A 64 -2.05 5.62 10.48
C PHE A 64 -0.60 5.08 10.48
N CYS A 65 0.17 5.35 9.42
CA CYS A 65 1.58 4.95 9.36
C CYS A 65 2.41 5.59 10.48
N PHE A 66 2.14 6.86 10.82
CA PHE A 66 2.79 7.53 11.94
C PHE A 66 2.47 6.86 13.28
N CYS A 67 1.21 6.54 13.54
CA CYS A 67 0.81 5.83 14.76
C CYS A 67 1.47 4.44 14.83
N VAL A 68 1.44 3.69 13.74
CA VAL A 68 2.07 2.37 13.68
C VAL A 68 3.59 2.48 13.89
N TYR A 69 4.25 3.46 13.30
CA TYR A 69 5.69 3.69 13.50
C TYR A 69 6.05 3.91 14.97
N LYS A 70 5.21 4.63 15.72
CA LYS A 70 5.45 4.92 17.14
C LYS A 70 5.07 3.77 18.07
N LEU A 71 3.96 3.10 17.79
CA LEU A 71 3.37 2.13 18.70
C LEU A 71 3.86 0.69 18.47
N LEU A 72 4.11 0.32 17.21
CA LEU A 72 4.40 -1.07 16.85
C LEU A 72 5.67 -1.62 17.49
N PRO A 73 6.81 -0.90 17.54
CA PRO A 73 8.00 -1.40 18.21
C PRO A 73 7.77 -1.67 19.71
N SER A 74 7.08 -0.75 20.40
CA SER A 74 6.75 -0.92 21.83
C SER A 74 5.80 -2.10 22.04
N PHE A 75 4.82 -2.29 21.17
CA PHE A 75 3.92 -3.43 21.22
C PHE A 75 4.65 -4.76 21.01
N VAL A 76 5.51 -4.84 20.00
CA VAL A 76 6.31 -6.05 19.72
C VAL A 76 7.27 -6.36 20.88
N SER A 77 7.90 -5.34 21.43
CA SER A 77 8.78 -5.50 22.59
C SER A 77 8.04 -6.05 23.81
N LEU A 78 6.82 -5.59 24.05
CA LEU A 78 5.98 -6.06 25.17
C LEU A 78 5.44 -7.48 24.94
N TRP A 79 5.07 -7.80 23.70
CA TRP A 79 4.40 -9.06 23.34
C TRP A 79 5.39 -10.21 23.12
N LEU A 80 6.47 -9.96 22.38
CA LEU A 80 7.42 -10.99 21.95
C LEU A 80 8.81 -10.84 22.60
N GLY A 81 9.14 -9.64 23.05
CA GLY A 81 10.45 -9.32 23.60
C GLY A 81 11.31 -8.45 22.68
N ASN A 82 12.34 -7.82 23.28
CA ASN A 82 13.22 -6.88 22.58
C ASN A 82 14.05 -7.51 21.45
N GLU A 83 14.27 -8.80 21.49
CA GLU A 83 15.02 -9.53 20.48
C GLU A 83 14.30 -9.63 19.12
N TYR A 84 12.97 -9.42 19.10
CA TYR A 84 12.13 -9.46 17.89
C TYR A 84 12.01 -8.11 17.21
N LEU A 85 12.67 -7.08 17.71
CA LEU A 85 12.63 -5.75 17.10
C LEU A 85 13.37 -5.74 15.76
N LEU A 86 12.69 -5.20 14.75
CA LEU A 86 13.29 -4.97 13.45
C LEU A 86 14.13 -3.69 13.44
N PRO A 87 15.21 -3.64 12.62
CA PRO A 87 15.91 -2.38 12.35
C PRO A 87 14.95 -1.30 11.88
N SER A 88 15.13 -0.06 12.35
CA SER A 88 14.23 1.07 12.03
C SER A 88 14.03 1.28 10.54
N ILE A 89 15.06 1.07 9.72
CA ILE A 89 14.97 1.20 8.26
C ILE A 89 14.03 0.17 7.64
N VAL A 90 14.01 -1.07 8.16
CA VAL A 90 13.09 -2.11 7.69
C VAL A 90 11.65 -1.74 8.03
N LEU A 91 11.42 -1.25 9.25
CA LEU A 91 10.09 -0.77 9.66
C LEU A 91 9.61 0.39 8.78
N VAL A 92 10.47 1.36 8.49
CA VAL A 92 10.13 2.48 7.59
C VAL A 92 9.74 1.97 6.19
N LEU A 93 10.50 1.03 5.63
CA LEU A 93 10.18 0.44 4.32
C LEU A 93 8.86 -0.34 4.32
N VAL A 94 8.55 -1.06 5.41
CA VAL A 94 7.24 -1.71 5.60
C VAL A 94 6.12 -0.67 5.58
N LEU A 95 6.30 0.43 6.32
CA LEU A 95 5.28 1.49 6.39
C LEU A 95 5.11 2.26 5.08
N ILE A 96 6.18 2.48 4.32
CA ILE A 96 6.08 3.06 2.97
C ILE A 96 5.28 2.13 2.05
N ASN A 97 5.56 0.83 2.07
CA ASN A 97 4.79 -0.15 1.31
C ASN A 97 3.32 -0.17 1.71
N LEU A 98 3.04 -0.08 3.00
CA LEU A 98 1.70 -0.01 3.56
C LEU A 98 0.97 1.27 3.11
N PHE A 99 1.64 2.42 3.21
CA PHE A 99 1.13 3.71 2.75
C PHE A 99 0.68 3.66 1.28
N PHE A 100 1.54 3.18 0.39
CA PHE A 100 1.20 3.04 -1.02
C PHE A 100 0.07 2.04 -1.28
N SER A 101 0.00 0.96 -0.51
CA SER A 101 -1.11 0.00 -0.60
C SER A 101 -2.45 0.62 -0.19
N ILE A 102 -2.47 1.46 0.82
CA ILE A 102 -3.68 2.19 1.23
C ILE A 102 -4.07 3.23 0.16
N MET A 103 -3.12 3.99 -0.34
CA MET A 103 -3.35 5.02 -1.37
C MET A 103 -3.92 4.44 -2.67
N ARG A 104 -3.48 3.25 -3.07
CA ARG A 104 -3.96 2.52 -4.25
C ARG A 104 -5.49 2.35 -4.26
N GLY A 105 -6.11 2.17 -3.09
CA GLY A 105 -7.54 1.89 -2.99
C GLY A 105 -8.43 2.94 -3.65
N THR A 106 -8.09 4.25 -3.59
CA THR A 106 -8.88 5.29 -4.30
C THR A 106 -8.83 5.08 -5.82
N VAL A 107 -7.64 4.82 -6.37
CA VAL A 107 -7.48 4.61 -7.81
C VAL A 107 -8.27 3.38 -8.26
N ASP A 108 -8.16 2.29 -7.51
CA ASP A 108 -8.87 1.04 -7.80
C ASP A 108 -10.39 1.22 -7.71
N GLN A 109 -10.92 1.99 -6.74
CA GLN A 109 -12.35 2.31 -6.64
C GLN A 109 -12.89 2.98 -7.91
N PHE A 110 -12.17 3.95 -8.46
CA PHE A 110 -12.59 4.65 -9.69
C PHE A 110 -12.41 3.77 -10.93
N LEU A 111 -11.33 3.00 -11.02
CA LEU A 111 -11.15 2.03 -12.11
C LEU A 111 -12.32 1.03 -12.17
N PHE A 112 -12.68 0.45 -11.03
CA PHE A 112 -13.82 -0.46 -10.93
C PHE A 112 -15.15 0.24 -11.20
N GLY A 113 -15.32 1.47 -10.73
CA GLY A 113 -16.50 2.27 -10.98
C GLY A 113 -16.73 2.58 -12.47
N TYR A 114 -15.64 2.81 -13.22
CA TYR A 114 -15.69 2.97 -14.67
C TYR A 114 -15.78 1.64 -15.45
N GLY A 115 -15.73 0.50 -14.78
CA GLY A 115 -15.72 -0.81 -15.44
C GLY A 115 -14.43 -1.09 -16.23
N LEU A 116 -13.34 -0.39 -15.90
CA LEU A 116 -12.05 -0.52 -16.57
C LEU A 116 -11.29 -1.77 -16.08
N PHE A 117 -11.87 -2.94 -16.33
CA PHE A 117 -11.28 -4.23 -15.96
C PHE A 117 -10.16 -4.69 -16.90
N TYR A 118 -9.89 -3.95 -17.98
CA TYR A 118 -8.86 -4.28 -18.97
C TYR A 118 -7.44 -4.09 -18.45
N ASP A 119 -7.27 -3.44 -17.31
CA ASP A 119 -5.95 -3.20 -16.68
C ASP A 119 -5.39 -4.46 -15.98
N VAL A 120 -5.63 -5.63 -16.57
CA VAL A 120 -5.09 -6.92 -16.10
C VAL A 120 -3.55 -6.95 -16.17
N TRP A 121 -2.97 -6.17 -17.07
CA TRP A 121 -1.51 -6.09 -17.25
C TRP A 121 -0.80 -5.37 -16.11
N ALA A 122 -1.45 -4.40 -15.46
CA ALA A 122 -0.82 -3.62 -14.39
C ALA A 122 -0.37 -4.48 -13.19
N PRO A 123 -1.19 -5.39 -12.62
CA PRO A 123 -0.74 -6.30 -11.57
C PRO A 123 0.36 -7.27 -12.02
N ILE A 124 0.33 -7.71 -13.29
CA ILE A 124 1.37 -8.57 -13.85
C ILE A 124 2.68 -7.80 -13.96
N ALA A 125 2.65 -6.59 -14.54
CA ALA A 125 3.82 -5.73 -14.65
C ALA A 125 4.37 -5.34 -13.26
N GLU A 126 3.50 -5.02 -12.30
CA GLU A 126 3.88 -4.76 -10.91
C GLU A 126 4.64 -5.94 -10.31
N SER A 127 4.12 -7.17 -10.50
CA SER A 127 4.76 -8.39 -9.99
C SER A 127 6.11 -8.66 -10.64
N VAL A 128 6.24 -8.45 -11.95
CA VAL A 128 7.51 -8.64 -12.67
C VAL A 128 8.56 -7.62 -12.20
N ILE A 129 8.18 -6.34 -12.10
CA ILE A 129 9.07 -5.28 -11.60
C ILE A 129 9.48 -5.60 -10.16
N PHE A 130 8.52 -5.98 -9.30
CA PHE A 130 8.80 -6.38 -7.94
C PHE A 130 9.84 -7.51 -7.87
N ILE A 131 9.65 -8.59 -8.63
CA ILE A 131 10.55 -9.74 -8.63
C ILE A 131 11.96 -9.34 -9.06
N ILE A 132 12.09 -8.57 -10.16
CA ILE A 132 13.40 -8.12 -10.67
C ILE A 132 14.13 -7.27 -9.63
N VAL A 133 13.45 -6.25 -9.10
CA VAL A 133 14.06 -5.34 -8.12
C VAL A 133 14.33 -6.04 -6.79
N ALA A 134 13.44 -6.94 -6.35
CA ALA A 134 13.62 -7.73 -5.14
C ALA A 134 14.77 -8.72 -5.22
N LEU A 135 15.00 -9.36 -6.37
CA LEU A 135 16.14 -10.26 -6.57
C LEU A 135 17.46 -9.49 -6.55
N ILE A 136 17.55 -8.39 -7.30
CA ILE A 136 18.75 -7.55 -7.34
C ILE A 136 19.00 -6.89 -5.97
N GLY A 137 17.98 -6.21 -5.43
CA GLY A 137 18.08 -5.52 -4.14
C GLY A 137 18.28 -6.49 -2.98
N GLY A 138 17.60 -7.64 -3.02
CA GLY A 138 17.73 -8.69 -2.01
C GLY A 138 19.12 -9.32 -1.95
N SER A 139 19.83 -9.43 -3.07
CA SER A 139 21.22 -9.90 -3.10
C SER A 139 22.21 -8.86 -2.52
N LEU A 140 21.92 -7.55 -2.69
CA LEU A 140 22.81 -6.46 -2.26
C LEU A 140 22.54 -6.03 -0.80
N TRP A 141 21.25 -5.86 -0.44
CA TRP A 141 20.82 -5.27 0.84
C TRP A 141 19.90 -6.19 1.67
N GLY A 142 19.79 -7.45 1.30
CA GLY A 142 18.96 -8.41 2.02
C GLY A 142 17.48 -8.02 2.05
N LEU A 143 16.85 -8.09 3.22
CA LEU A 143 15.40 -7.79 3.38
C LEU A 143 15.04 -6.36 2.96
N GLN A 144 15.92 -5.40 3.22
CA GLN A 144 15.72 -4.00 2.82
C GLN A 144 15.57 -3.86 1.30
N GLY A 145 16.40 -4.56 0.54
CA GLY A 145 16.35 -4.58 -0.92
C GLY A 145 15.06 -5.21 -1.47
N VAL A 146 14.57 -6.27 -0.83
CA VAL A 146 13.28 -6.87 -1.19
C VAL A 146 12.13 -5.89 -0.97
N LEU A 147 12.13 -5.19 0.17
CA LEU A 147 11.09 -4.18 0.49
C LEU A 147 11.15 -2.97 -0.44
N LEU A 148 12.35 -2.56 -0.85
CA LEU A 148 12.52 -1.52 -1.87
C LEU A 148 11.90 -1.94 -3.20
N GLY A 149 11.96 -3.22 -3.56
CA GLY A 149 11.26 -3.76 -4.74
C GLY A 149 9.76 -3.48 -4.70
N GLY A 150 9.12 -3.66 -3.54
CA GLY A 150 7.70 -3.35 -3.34
C GLY A 150 7.39 -1.84 -3.45
N VAL A 151 8.27 -0.98 -2.94
CA VAL A 151 8.13 0.48 -3.07
C VAL A 151 8.22 0.91 -4.54
N VAL A 152 9.25 0.44 -5.25
CA VAL A 152 9.50 0.81 -6.64
C VAL A 152 8.39 0.31 -7.56
N SER A 153 7.96 -0.94 -7.44
CA SER A 153 6.89 -1.49 -8.27
C SER A 153 5.57 -0.75 -8.08
N LYS A 154 5.18 -0.44 -6.84
CA LYS A 154 3.96 0.33 -6.55
C LYS A 154 4.05 1.77 -7.03
N LEU A 155 5.19 2.44 -6.88
CA LEU A 155 5.39 3.79 -7.41
C LEU A 155 5.18 3.83 -8.93
N LEU A 156 5.81 2.93 -9.67
CA LEU A 156 5.74 2.91 -11.13
C LEU A 156 4.33 2.56 -11.61
N ILE A 157 3.71 1.53 -11.04
CA ILE A 157 2.43 1.04 -11.55
C ILE A 157 1.25 1.83 -10.98
N VAL A 158 1.20 2.07 -9.68
CA VAL A 158 0.02 2.71 -9.06
C VAL A 158 -0.03 4.20 -9.37
N PHE A 159 1.10 4.91 -9.23
CA PHE A 159 1.10 6.37 -9.37
C PHE A 159 1.37 6.86 -10.79
N ILE A 160 2.09 6.11 -11.62
CA ILE A 160 2.37 6.51 -13.00
C ILE A 160 1.39 5.85 -13.96
N TRP A 161 1.37 4.51 -14.03
CA TRP A 161 0.56 3.79 -15.01
C TRP A 161 -0.94 3.92 -14.77
N LYS A 162 -1.42 3.58 -13.57
CA LYS A 162 -2.86 3.63 -13.27
C LYS A 162 -3.41 5.05 -13.28
N ALA A 163 -2.63 6.05 -12.85
CA ALA A 163 -3.04 7.44 -12.96
C ALA A 163 -3.19 7.87 -14.42
N TYR A 164 -2.25 7.49 -15.31
CA TYR A 164 -2.34 7.74 -16.75
C TYR A 164 -3.51 6.98 -17.40
N PHE A 165 -3.80 5.77 -16.94
CA PHE A 165 -4.88 4.94 -17.49
C PHE A 165 -6.28 5.43 -17.08
N LEU A 166 -6.39 6.13 -15.96
CA LEU A 166 -7.65 6.67 -15.43
C LEU A 166 -8.05 7.99 -16.13
N TYR A 167 -7.10 8.76 -16.68
CA TYR A 167 -7.28 10.06 -17.35
C TYR A 167 -6.92 10.03 -18.80
#